data_93a0e766d605ff7939002af1b03c12cc
#
_entry.id   93a0e766d605ff7939002af1b03c12cc
#
_cell.length_a   1.000
_cell.length_b   1.000
_cell.length_c   1.000
_cell.angle_alpha   90.00
_cell.angle_beta   90.00
_cell.angle_gamma   90.00
#
_symmetry.space_group_name_H-M   'P 1'
#
loop_
_entity.id
_entity.type
_entity.pdbx_description
1 polymer ?
#
loop_
_entity_poly.entity_id
_entity_poly.type
_entity_poly.pdbx_seq_one_letter_code
_entity_poly.pdbx_strand_id
1 'polypeptide(L)'
;KKFKPDIIQAPLNVFDQRLVSSGWLKKLHNNKVEIHARSIFLQGLLLFKKNNLPKKFTIYRNDLIKWYEFLKKHKLNQLEGCLEFAYCQKYISKIILGVDSPKQLNQILNIKLKKTKIDFSTLKSNKKKLISPSLW
;
A
#
# COMPACT_ATOMS: atom_id res chain seq x y z
N LYS A 1 2.69 -33.79 -3.57
CA LYS A 1 3.16 -32.75 -4.52
C LYS A 1 3.01 -31.38 -3.84
N LYS A 2 4.09 -30.60 -3.73
CA LYS A 2 3.97 -29.20 -3.27
C LYS A 2 3.30 -28.39 -4.38
N PHE A 3 2.18 -27.76 -4.07
CA PHE A 3 1.50 -26.84 -4.98
C PHE A 3 2.40 -25.61 -5.21
N LYS A 4 2.62 -25.24 -6.46
CA LYS A 4 3.35 -24.04 -6.86
C LYS A 4 2.39 -23.18 -7.68
N PRO A 5 1.96 -22.02 -7.17
CA PRO A 5 1.12 -21.11 -7.95
C PRO A 5 1.95 -20.44 -9.05
N ASP A 6 1.31 -20.11 -10.16
CA ASP A 6 1.90 -19.26 -11.21
C ASP A 6 1.78 -17.79 -10.86
N ILE A 7 0.64 -17.42 -10.24
CA ILE A 7 0.31 -16.05 -9.84
C ILE A 7 -0.17 -16.04 -8.40
N ILE A 8 0.20 -15.03 -7.64
CA ILE A 8 -0.40 -14.72 -6.35
C ILE A 8 -0.89 -13.28 -6.29
N GLN A 9 -1.98 -13.05 -5.56
CA GLN A 9 -2.39 -11.71 -5.14
C GLN A 9 -2.20 -11.58 -3.63
N ALA A 10 -1.43 -10.59 -3.22
CA ALA A 10 -1.14 -10.34 -1.81
C ALA A 10 -1.41 -8.89 -1.41
N PRO A 11 -1.90 -8.64 -0.17
CA PRO A 11 -2.04 -7.29 0.33
C PRO A 11 -0.66 -6.64 0.51
N LEU A 12 -0.57 -5.38 0.09
CA LEU A 12 0.64 -4.59 0.23
C LEU A 12 0.27 -3.10 0.27
N ASN A 13 0.65 -2.40 1.32
CA ASN A 13 0.51 -0.96 1.44
C ASN A 13 1.51 -0.40 2.45
N VAL A 14 1.53 0.90 2.64
CA VAL A 14 2.53 1.58 3.50
C VAL A 14 2.55 1.08 4.95
N PHE A 15 1.42 0.59 5.48
CA PHE A 15 1.36 -0.01 6.80
C PHE A 15 1.58 -1.52 6.77
N ASP A 16 1.00 -2.21 5.77
CA ASP A 16 1.17 -3.66 5.63
C ASP A 16 2.35 -3.99 4.70
N GLN A 17 3.52 -4.06 5.28
CA GLN A 17 4.76 -4.40 4.57
C GLN A 17 5.20 -5.85 4.84
N ARG A 18 4.31 -6.71 5.35
CA ARG A 18 4.65 -8.09 5.71
C ARG A 18 5.25 -8.88 4.56
N LEU A 19 4.69 -8.73 3.36
CA LEU A 19 5.19 -9.43 2.16
C LEU A 19 6.66 -9.08 1.86
N VAL A 20 7.04 -7.81 2.05
CA VAL A 20 8.42 -7.32 1.86
C VAL A 20 9.31 -7.77 3.00
N SER A 21 8.90 -7.47 4.25
CA SER A 21 9.74 -7.66 5.43
C SER A 21 9.97 -9.12 5.83
N SER A 22 9.11 -10.04 5.40
CA SER A 22 9.28 -11.48 5.61
C SER A 22 10.22 -12.15 4.62
N GLY A 23 10.66 -11.43 3.58
CA GLY A 23 11.46 -11.99 2.48
C GLY A 23 10.67 -12.81 1.46
N TRP A 24 9.34 -13.01 1.68
CA TRP A 24 8.51 -13.78 0.75
C TRP A 24 8.46 -13.17 -0.65
N LEU A 25 8.48 -11.84 -0.77
CA LEU A 25 8.48 -11.16 -2.07
C LEU A 25 9.64 -11.63 -2.95
N LYS A 26 10.87 -11.64 -2.39
CA LYS A 26 12.07 -12.14 -3.08
C LYS A 26 12.00 -13.64 -3.36
N LYS A 27 11.52 -14.43 -2.39
CA LYS A 27 11.40 -15.89 -2.52
C LYS A 27 10.44 -16.29 -3.63
N LEU A 28 9.28 -15.65 -3.72
CA LEU A 28 8.28 -15.90 -4.76
C LEU A 28 8.83 -15.53 -6.14
N HIS A 29 9.43 -14.35 -6.26
CA HIS A 29 10.06 -13.90 -7.50
C HIS A 29 11.13 -14.89 -7.99
N ASN A 30 12.03 -15.34 -7.11
CA ASN A 30 13.06 -16.31 -7.46
C ASN A 30 12.47 -17.67 -7.93
N ASN A 31 11.26 -18.00 -7.46
CA ASN A 31 10.51 -19.18 -7.91
C ASN A 31 9.67 -18.90 -9.17
N LYS A 32 9.87 -17.77 -9.84
CA LYS A 32 9.13 -17.38 -11.06
C LYS A 32 7.61 -17.30 -10.86
N VAL A 33 7.17 -16.89 -9.65
CA VAL A 33 5.76 -16.64 -9.34
C VAL A 33 5.47 -15.16 -9.65
N GLU A 34 4.45 -14.90 -10.46
CA GLU A 34 4.00 -13.53 -10.73
C GLU A 34 3.27 -12.96 -9.50
N ILE A 35 3.63 -11.74 -9.09
CA ILE A 35 3.13 -11.17 -7.83
C ILE A 35 2.31 -9.92 -8.13
N HIS A 36 1.02 -9.99 -7.77
CA HIS A 36 0.10 -8.87 -7.88
C HIS A 36 -0.14 -8.27 -6.49
N ALA A 37 0.21 -7.00 -6.31
CA ALA A 37 -0.09 -6.26 -5.09
C ALA A 37 -1.52 -5.73 -5.13
N ARG A 38 -2.30 -5.98 -4.07
CA ARG A 38 -3.64 -5.44 -3.87
C ARG A 38 -3.74 -4.67 -2.55
N SER A 39 -4.87 -4.04 -2.30
CA SER A 39 -5.15 -3.28 -1.06
C SER A 39 -4.19 -2.12 -0.82
N ILE A 40 -3.69 -1.51 -1.88
CA ILE A 40 -2.72 -0.41 -1.85
C ILE A 40 -3.26 0.78 -1.04
N PHE A 41 -4.56 1.05 -1.12
CA PHE A 41 -5.23 2.14 -0.40
C PHE A 41 -5.80 1.72 0.96
N LEU A 42 -5.59 0.46 1.39
CA LEU A 42 -6.10 -0.09 2.64
C LEU A 42 -7.60 0.21 2.81
N GLN A 43 -8.44 -0.26 1.86
CA GLN A 43 -9.88 0.02 1.79
C GLN A 43 -10.20 1.53 1.83
N GLY A 44 -9.38 2.35 1.20
CA GLY A 44 -9.53 3.80 1.17
C GLY A 44 -9.03 4.53 2.41
N LEU A 45 -8.68 3.84 3.50
CA LEU A 45 -8.21 4.48 4.74
C LEU A 45 -7.04 5.43 4.51
N LEU A 46 -6.09 5.04 3.67
CA LEU A 46 -4.90 5.84 3.38
C LEU A 46 -5.17 7.08 2.52
N LEU A 47 -6.36 7.17 1.92
CA LEU A 47 -6.77 8.30 1.07
C LEU A 47 -7.53 9.39 1.85
N PHE A 48 -7.98 9.12 3.09
CA PHE A 48 -8.66 10.13 3.88
C PHE A 48 -7.73 11.29 4.21
N LYS A 49 -8.28 12.51 4.14
CA LYS A 49 -7.61 13.69 4.69
C LYS A 49 -7.69 13.67 6.22
N LYS A 50 -6.71 14.28 6.88
CA LYS A 50 -6.62 14.31 8.35
C LYS A 50 -7.90 14.77 9.03
N ASN A 51 -8.60 15.76 8.44
CA ASN A 51 -9.83 16.35 9.01
C ASN A 51 -11.10 15.56 8.68
N ASN A 52 -11.04 14.57 7.79
CA ASN A 52 -12.21 13.81 7.31
C ASN A 52 -12.11 12.32 7.72
N LEU A 53 -11.35 12.01 8.77
CA LEU A 53 -11.17 10.64 9.22
C LEU A 53 -12.44 10.13 9.90
N PRO A 54 -13.03 9.00 9.44
CA PRO A 54 -14.19 8.40 10.09
C PRO A 54 -13.89 8.02 11.55
N LYS A 55 -14.88 8.20 12.44
CA LYS A 55 -14.73 7.97 13.91
C LYS A 55 -14.16 6.60 14.25
N LYS A 56 -14.57 5.54 13.54
CA LYS A 56 -14.08 4.17 13.76
C LYS A 56 -12.57 4.01 13.61
N PHE A 57 -11.89 4.91 12.90
CA PHE A 57 -10.45 4.87 12.67
C PHE A 57 -9.65 5.77 13.62
N THR A 58 -10.29 6.46 14.55
CA THR A 58 -9.60 7.33 15.53
C THR A 58 -8.64 6.56 16.42
N ILE A 59 -8.88 5.26 16.65
CA ILE A 59 -7.97 4.36 17.38
C ILE A 59 -6.60 4.21 16.70
N TYR A 60 -6.51 4.51 15.41
CA TYR A 60 -5.26 4.46 14.61
C TYR A 60 -4.68 5.85 14.35
N ARG A 61 -5.16 6.87 15.08
CA ARG A 61 -4.78 8.28 14.87
C ARG A 61 -3.27 8.48 14.82
N ASN A 62 -2.53 7.84 15.72
CA ASN A 62 -1.08 8.00 15.80
C ASN A 62 -0.36 7.45 14.55
N ASP A 63 -0.82 6.30 14.01
CA ASP A 63 -0.27 5.74 12.78
C ASP A 63 -0.59 6.65 11.58
N LEU A 64 -1.81 7.19 11.53
CA LEU A 64 -2.24 8.10 10.47
C LEU A 64 -1.55 9.47 10.56
N ILE A 65 -1.25 9.98 11.76
CA ILE A 65 -0.46 11.20 11.92
C ILE A 65 0.93 10.99 11.31
N LYS A 66 1.61 9.88 11.63
CA LYS A 66 2.91 9.54 11.02
C LYS A 66 2.82 9.49 9.49
N TRP A 67 1.75 8.92 8.96
CA TRP A 67 1.48 8.91 7.52
C TRP A 67 1.37 10.32 6.93
N TYR A 68 0.59 11.20 7.53
CA TYR A 68 0.43 12.59 7.04
C TYR A 68 1.72 13.40 7.15
N GLU A 69 2.49 13.23 8.23
CA GLU A 69 3.79 13.87 8.40
C GLU A 69 4.79 13.38 7.36
N PHE A 70 4.80 12.09 7.07
CA PHE A 70 5.61 11.49 6.04
C PHE A 70 5.27 12.07 4.65
N LEU A 71 3.98 12.15 4.31
CA LEU A 71 3.53 12.76 3.06
C LEU A 71 3.98 14.23 2.94
N LYS A 72 3.80 15.00 4.01
CA LYS A 72 4.23 16.41 4.05
C LYS A 72 5.74 16.53 3.82
N LYS A 73 6.54 15.72 4.52
CA LYS A 73 8.00 15.69 4.38
C LYS A 73 8.45 15.44 2.93
N HIS A 74 7.78 14.52 2.24
CA HIS A 74 8.14 14.13 0.87
C HIS A 74 7.37 14.88 -0.22
N LYS A 75 6.54 15.88 0.17
CA LYS A 75 5.71 16.69 -0.76
C LYS A 75 4.84 15.80 -1.66
N LEU A 76 4.17 14.82 -1.05
CA LEU A 76 3.24 13.90 -1.69
C LEU A 76 1.83 14.10 -1.16
N ASN A 77 0.83 13.93 -2.01
CA ASN A 77 -0.53 13.69 -1.54
C ASN A 77 -0.73 12.20 -1.20
N GLN A 78 -1.90 11.84 -0.64
CA GLN A 78 -2.21 10.49 -0.19
C GLN A 78 -2.15 9.46 -1.33
N LEU A 79 -2.73 9.81 -2.48
CA LEU A 79 -2.77 8.93 -3.65
C LEU A 79 -1.36 8.71 -4.21
N GLU A 80 -0.59 9.78 -4.37
CA GLU A 80 0.81 9.72 -4.78
C GLU A 80 1.64 8.84 -3.86
N GLY A 81 1.54 9.05 -2.54
CA GLY A 81 2.30 8.29 -1.56
C GLY A 81 2.01 6.79 -1.59
N CYS A 82 0.73 6.40 -1.75
CA CYS A 82 0.35 5.00 -1.89
C CYS A 82 0.91 4.37 -3.16
N LEU A 83 0.84 5.07 -4.29
CA LEU A 83 1.31 4.57 -5.57
C LEU A 83 2.84 4.55 -5.64
N GLU A 84 3.54 5.57 -5.14
CA GLU A 84 5.02 5.57 -5.03
C GLU A 84 5.50 4.38 -4.21
N PHE A 85 4.88 4.12 -3.04
CA PHE A 85 5.22 2.95 -2.24
C PHE A 85 5.11 1.65 -3.04
N ALA A 86 3.96 1.42 -3.69
CA ALA A 86 3.71 0.17 -4.41
C ALA A 86 4.62 0.02 -5.64
N TYR A 87 4.84 1.11 -6.36
CA TYR A 87 5.65 1.13 -7.58
C TYR A 87 7.15 0.87 -7.31
N CYS A 88 7.65 1.34 -6.15
CA CYS A 88 9.04 1.13 -5.75
C CYS A 88 9.36 -0.30 -5.31
N GLN A 89 8.37 -1.20 -5.21
CA GLN A 89 8.62 -2.58 -4.80
C GLN A 89 9.17 -3.41 -5.97
N LYS A 90 10.44 -3.77 -5.87
CA LYS A 90 11.26 -4.35 -6.96
C LYS A 90 10.65 -5.59 -7.65
N TYR A 91 9.88 -6.41 -6.93
CA TYR A 91 9.42 -7.71 -7.41
C TYR A 91 7.91 -7.79 -7.61
N ILE A 92 7.22 -6.68 -7.56
CA ILE A 92 5.78 -6.60 -7.86
C ILE A 92 5.62 -6.52 -9.38
N SER A 93 4.86 -7.45 -9.95
CA SER A 93 4.57 -7.50 -11.39
C SER A 93 3.41 -6.59 -11.77
N LYS A 94 2.36 -6.54 -10.93
CA LYS A 94 1.17 -5.72 -11.18
C LYS A 94 0.63 -5.13 -9.88
N ILE A 95 0.03 -3.95 -9.99
CA ILE A 95 -0.70 -3.29 -8.91
C ILE A 95 -2.18 -3.34 -9.26
N ILE A 96 -2.98 -3.99 -8.40
CA ILE A 96 -4.42 -4.11 -8.58
C ILE A 96 -5.12 -3.02 -7.79
N LEU A 97 -5.84 -2.16 -8.48
CA LEU A 97 -6.54 -1.02 -7.92
C LEU A 97 -8.05 -1.15 -8.17
N GLY A 98 -8.85 -0.94 -7.14
CA GLY A 98 -10.28 -0.70 -7.26
C GLY A 98 -10.53 0.80 -7.49
N VAL A 99 -11.47 1.13 -8.37
CA VAL A 99 -11.94 2.48 -8.63
C VAL A 99 -13.46 2.50 -8.68
N ASP A 100 -14.07 3.53 -8.10
CA ASP A 100 -15.54 3.66 -8.02
C ASP A 100 -16.10 4.65 -9.04
N SER A 101 -15.23 5.34 -9.78
CA SER A 101 -15.66 6.31 -10.79
C SER A 101 -14.59 6.58 -11.87
N PRO A 102 -15.01 7.01 -13.07
CA PRO A 102 -14.09 7.46 -14.13
C PRO A 102 -13.16 8.59 -13.66
N LYS A 103 -13.65 9.46 -12.77
CA LYS A 103 -12.84 10.55 -12.21
C LYS A 103 -11.67 10.01 -11.39
N GLN A 104 -11.90 9.01 -10.53
CA GLN A 104 -10.82 8.37 -9.76
C GLN A 104 -9.82 7.67 -10.68
N LEU A 105 -10.29 6.96 -11.70
CA LEU A 105 -9.42 6.33 -12.68
C LEU A 105 -8.53 7.37 -13.36
N ASN A 106 -9.10 8.46 -13.84
CA ASN A 106 -8.34 9.54 -14.49
C ASN A 106 -7.31 10.17 -13.52
N GLN A 107 -7.66 10.35 -12.26
CA GLN A 107 -6.71 10.84 -11.26
C GLN A 107 -5.50 9.90 -11.11
N ILE A 108 -5.74 8.60 -11.06
CA ILE A 108 -4.67 7.59 -10.96
C ILE A 108 -3.79 7.59 -12.21
N LEU A 109 -4.39 7.58 -13.40
CA LEU A 109 -3.67 7.54 -14.68
C LEU A 109 -2.82 8.80 -14.94
N ASN A 110 -3.22 9.94 -14.41
CA ASN A 110 -2.49 11.21 -14.59
C ASN A 110 -1.40 11.44 -13.52
N ILE A 111 -1.22 10.53 -12.56
CA ILE A 111 -0.15 10.67 -11.56
C ILE A 111 1.20 10.45 -12.22
N LYS A 112 2.08 11.43 -12.02
CA LYS A 112 3.49 11.33 -12.39
C LYS A 112 4.28 10.81 -11.20
N LEU A 113 4.59 9.52 -11.20
CA LEU A 113 5.43 8.92 -10.17
C LEU A 113 6.84 9.50 -10.25
N LYS A 114 7.37 9.89 -9.12
CA LYS A 114 8.71 10.52 -9.04
C LYS A 114 9.84 9.51 -9.17
N LYS A 115 9.55 8.21 -8.97
CA LYS A 115 10.51 7.10 -8.98
C LYS A 115 11.73 7.37 -8.06
N THR A 116 11.54 8.18 -7.04
CA THR A 116 12.58 8.51 -6.07
C THR A 116 12.72 7.38 -5.05
N LYS A 117 13.94 7.15 -4.57
CA LYS A 117 14.18 6.20 -3.47
C LYS A 117 13.68 6.79 -2.14
N ILE A 118 12.38 6.70 -1.89
CA ILE A 118 11.78 7.09 -0.62
C ILE A 118 11.76 5.85 0.28
N ASP A 119 12.28 5.98 1.49
CA ASP A 119 12.23 4.91 2.49
C ASP A 119 10.91 4.95 3.26
N PHE A 120 10.02 4.02 2.96
CA PHE A 120 8.72 3.84 3.63
C PHE A 120 8.77 2.90 4.84
N SER A 121 9.93 2.36 5.20
CA SER A 121 10.05 1.32 6.25
C SER A 121 9.55 1.80 7.61
N THR A 122 9.69 3.09 7.91
CA THR A 122 9.25 3.73 9.15
C THR A 122 7.74 3.74 9.36
N LEU A 123 6.96 3.53 8.27
CA LEU A 123 5.50 3.48 8.31
C LEU A 123 4.95 2.09 8.59
N LYS A 124 5.79 1.05 8.52
CA LYS A 124 5.37 -0.33 8.76
C LYS A 124 4.67 -0.46 10.12
N SER A 125 3.50 -1.10 10.10
CA SER A 125 2.74 -1.40 11.31
C SER A 125 2.62 -2.90 11.54
N ASN A 126 2.74 -3.32 12.80
CA ASN A 126 2.48 -4.69 13.23
C ASN A 126 1.09 -4.84 13.88
N LYS A 127 0.27 -3.80 13.89
CA LYS A 127 -1.09 -3.79 14.46
C LYS A 127 -2.02 -4.58 13.56
N LYS A 128 -2.27 -5.86 13.87
CA LYS A 128 -3.13 -6.74 13.07
C LYS A 128 -4.47 -6.11 12.71
N LYS A 129 -5.14 -5.45 13.68
CA LYS A 129 -6.42 -4.76 13.44
C LYS A 129 -6.30 -3.63 12.41
N LEU A 130 -5.18 -2.89 12.36
CA LEU A 130 -4.99 -1.84 11.37
C LEU A 130 -4.81 -2.40 9.95
N ILE A 131 -3.93 -3.40 9.81
CA ILE A 131 -3.51 -3.92 8.50
C ILE A 131 -4.42 -5.03 7.93
N SER A 132 -5.45 -5.45 8.68
CA SER A 132 -6.38 -6.51 8.26
C SER A 132 -7.81 -5.98 8.27
N PRO A 133 -8.30 -5.41 7.14
CA PRO A 133 -9.64 -4.81 7.05
C PRO A 133 -10.80 -5.72 7.44
N SER A 134 -10.63 -7.03 7.35
CA SER A 134 -11.62 -8.01 7.83
C SER A 134 -11.86 -7.96 9.35
N LEU A 135 -11.04 -7.22 10.09
CA LEU A 135 -11.17 -7.03 11.55
C LEU A 135 -11.72 -5.64 11.94
N TRP A 136 -12.21 -4.85 10.98
CA TRP A 136 -12.73 -3.48 11.21
C TRP A 136 -14.22 -3.44 11.57
#